data_307e8538c4df3d70aefa457a4c66d7c0
#
_entry.id   307e8538c4df3d70aefa457a4c66d7c0
#
_cell.length_a   1.000
_cell.length_b   1.000
_cell.length_c   1.000
_cell.angle_alpha   90.00
_cell.angle_beta   90.00
_cell.angle_gamma   90.00
#
_symmetry.space_group_name_H-M   'P 1'
#
loop_
_entity.id
_entity.type
_entity.pdbx_description
1 polymer ?
#
loop_
_entity_poly.entity_id
_entity_poly.type
_entity_poly.pdbx_seq_one_letter_code
_entity_poly.pdbx_strand_id
1 'polypeptide(L)'
;MSDFRTRDGAPDARLEADAYQAITAPHTPSRGARLAAAAPETAAPSHPQAMDPMEELLRTLCDLPGPTGQEEAVTDWVAREWEGRGEVTRTAVGNLLLHMPGPGPRVLLAAHADELSLIVRSITADGFLRVLPGERDTFSFPYFIGHRFRVLAEGGPLPGVMATTTGHALTPDQRDRTKLGWDDLFIDVGLTAAEAAEAGIRVGTRMVWDPGIQRVGRLLVGKAMDDRLGVALLVELSRRLAAKKPRFDVTLALTVQEEIGMVGASSVARGGREFDVGFIIDNGLAGDIPTVMEAHVPIRLGGGPALVHRDSSVHYSRRLIAELRAVAEKHEIPVQDLVLYHYSSDGAHLVRQGMETLLVAPPIRYSHSPFEAVDPRDVEHAVRLFEAYLTETAPE
;
A
#
# COMPACT_ATOMS: atom_id res chain seq x y z
N MET A 1 28.96 -12.50 18.56
CA MET A 1 28.42 -13.80 19.02
C MET A 1 29.59 -14.67 19.39
N SER A 2 29.91 -14.78 20.69
CA SER A 2 30.95 -15.66 21.19
C SER A 2 30.39 -17.08 21.23
N ASP A 3 31.18 -17.99 20.66
CA ASP A 3 30.84 -19.42 20.56
C ASP A 3 30.86 -20.04 21.97
N PHE A 4 29.72 -20.40 22.51
CA PHE A 4 29.56 -21.11 23.79
C PHE A 4 29.54 -22.63 23.54
N ARG A 5 30.67 -23.19 23.17
CA ARG A 5 30.84 -24.65 23.09
C ARG A 5 31.94 -25.10 24.03
N THR A 6 31.68 -26.21 24.72
CA THR A 6 32.76 -26.94 25.45
C THR A 6 33.75 -27.51 24.45
N ARG A 7 34.97 -27.88 24.91
CA ARG A 7 36.01 -28.46 24.05
C ARG A 7 35.61 -29.70 23.25
N ASP A 8 34.46 -30.32 23.62
CA ASP A 8 33.92 -31.54 22.99
C ASP A 8 32.66 -31.26 22.14
N GLY A 9 32.30 -29.98 21.92
CA GLY A 9 31.24 -29.59 21.02
C GLY A 9 29.78 -29.81 21.50
N ALA A 10 29.57 -30.28 22.73
CA ALA A 10 28.24 -30.45 23.31
C ALA A 10 27.80 -29.15 24.02
N PRO A 11 26.49 -28.81 23.99
CA PRO A 11 25.95 -27.67 24.73
C PRO A 11 26.08 -27.89 26.23
N ASP A 12 26.49 -26.85 26.98
CA ASP A 12 26.57 -26.92 28.44
C ASP A 12 25.18 -26.75 29.07
N ALA A 13 24.55 -27.87 29.43
CA ALA A 13 23.21 -27.92 30.02
C ALA A 13 23.05 -27.12 31.33
N ARG A 14 24.16 -26.76 32.00
CA ARG A 14 24.13 -25.96 33.23
C ARG A 14 23.90 -24.49 32.93
N LEU A 15 24.50 -23.97 31.84
CA LEU A 15 24.30 -22.56 31.43
C LEU A 15 22.88 -22.31 30.91
N GLU A 16 22.26 -23.29 30.26
CA GLU A 16 20.85 -23.20 29.87
C GLU A 16 19.89 -23.23 31.07
N ALA A 17 20.18 -24.04 32.08
CA ALA A 17 19.39 -24.09 33.31
C ALA A 17 19.47 -22.80 34.13
N ASP A 18 20.64 -22.19 34.23
CA ASP A 18 20.84 -20.91 34.93
C ASP A 18 20.16 -19.74 34.20
N ALA A 19 20.20 -19.72 32.87
CA ALA A 19 19.48 -18.73 32.07
C ALA A 19 17.96 -18.86 32.21
N TYR A 20 17.44 -20.08 32.25
CA TYR A 20 16.00 -20.33 32.43
C TYR A 20 15.53 -19.96 33.84
N GLN A 21 16.32 -20.19 34.90
CA GLN A 21 16.00 -19.81 36.27
C GLN A 21 16.03 -18.29 36.45
N ALA A 22 16.94 -17.56 35.78
CA ALA A 22 16.98 -16.11 35.82
C ALA A 22 15.74 -15.42 35.21
N ILE A 23 15.10 -16.07 34.24
CA ILE A 23 13.88 -15.58 33.58
C ILE A 23 12.61 -15.92 34.39
N THR A 24 12.64 -17.00 35.17
CA THR A 24 11.47 -17.52 35.91
C THR A 24 11.44 -17.18 37.39
N ALA A 25 12.47 -16.52 37.93
CA ALA A 25 12.51 -16.12 39.34
C ALA A 25 11.43 -15.04 39.63
N PRO A 26 10.58 -15.23 40.64
CA PRO A 26 9.59 -14.22 40.99
C PRO A 26 10.29 -12.96 41.51
N HIS A 27 10.05 -11.84 40.84
CA HIS A 27 10.48 -10.53 41.32
C HIS A 27 9.83 -10.21 42.67
N THR A 28 10.59 -10.26 43.73
CA THR A 28 10.20 -9.70 45.06
C THR A 28 10.34 -8.18 44.98
N PRO A 29 9.25 -7.40 45.13
CA PRO A 29 9.38 -5.95 45.12
C PRO A 29 10.11 -5.48 46.39
N SER A 30 11.20 -4.74 46.24
CA SER A 30 11.90 -4.05 47.31
C SER A 30 10.95 -3.02 47.93
N ARG A 31 10.78 -3.07 49.27
CA ARG A 31 10.08 -2.06 50.06
C ARG A 31 10.86 -0.75 49.99
N GLY A 32 10.29 0.27 49.37
CA GLY A 32 10.76 1.64 49.53
C GLY A 32 10.55 2.53 48.32
N ALA A 33 9.36 3.04 48.13
CA ALA A 33 8.98 4.39 47.73
C ALA A 33 7.48 4.38 47.31
N ARG A 34 6.62 4.81 48.20
CA ARG A 34 5.26 5.16 47.82
C ARG A 34 5.33 6.48 47.02
N LEU A 35 5.46 6.37 45.71
CA LEU A 35 5.00 7.42 44.81
C LEU A 35 3.48 7.30 44.74
N ALA A 36 2.78 8.30 45.26
CA ALA A 36 1.36 8.46 45.06
C ALA A 36 1.13 8.60 43.55
N ALA A 37 0.76 7.50 42.90
CA ALA A 37 0.26 7.56 41.56
C ALA A 37 -1.10 8.25 41.61
N ALA A 38 -1.17 9.50 41.17
CA ALA A 38 -2.42 10.08 40.74
C ALA A 38 -2.98 9.16 39.67
N ALA A 39 -4.17 8.61 39.91
CA ALA A 39 -4.89 7.84 38.87
C ALA A 39 -5.01 8.77 37.66
N PRO A 40 -4.68 8.29 36.44
CA PRO A 40 -4.99 9.09 35.27
C PRO A 40 -6.51 9.30 35.28
N GLU A 41 -6.95 10.55 35.27
CA GLU A 41 -8.33 10.90 34.96
C GLU A 41 -8.70 10.15 33.68
N THR A 42 -9.56 9.16 33.80
CA THR A 42 -10.17 8.54 32.63
C THR A 42 -10.98 9.62 31.95
N ALA A 43 -10.40 10.26 30.94
CA ALA A 43 -11.15 11.14 30.07
C ALA A 43 -12.38 10.35 29.61
N ALA A 44 -13.57 10.88 29.93
CA ALA A 44 -14.82 10.34 29.44
C ALA A 44 -14.71 10.19 27.92
N PRO A 45 -15.31 9.15 27.30
CA PRO A 45 -15.27 9.01 25.87
C PRO A 45 -15.81 10.29 25.27
N SER A 46 -14.94 11.06 24.61
CA SER A 46 -15.33 12.20 23.80
C SER A 46 -16.42 11.75 22.84
N HIS A 47 -17.45 12.58 22.67
CA HIS A 47 -18.46 12.36 21.63
C HIS A 47 -17.79 11.87 20.34
N PRO A 48 -18.42 10.96 19.55
CA PRO A 48 -17.84 10.52 18.30
C PRO A 48 -17.54 11.77 17.47
N GLN A 49 -16.28 12.14 17.37
CA GLN A 49 -15.85 13.18 16.45
C GLN A 49 -16.22 12.67 15.05
N ALA A 50 -16.80 13.55 14.23
CA ALA A 50 -17.04 13.23 12.82
C ALA A 50 -15.71 12.69 12.25
N MET A 51 -15.80 11.57 11.52
CA MET A 51 -14.63 10.96 10.89
C MET A 51 -13.99 11.98 9.95
N ASP A 52 -12.66 12.02 9.94
CA ASP A 52 -11.92 12.83 8.98
C ASP A 52 -12.29 12.40 7.55
N PRO A 53 -12.65 13.35 6.65
CA PRO A 53 -13.06 13.00 5.28
C PRO A 53 -12.02 12.17 4.50
N MET A 54 -10.72 12.40 4.73
CA MET A 54 -9.67 11.61 4.10
C MET A 54 -9.63 10.19 4.68
N GLU A 55 -9.84 10.03 5.99
CA GLU A 55 -9.98 8.71 6.59
C GLU A 55 -11.17 7.93 6.04
N GLU A 56 -12.33 8.59 5.89
CA GLU A 56 -13.53 7.96 5.34
C GLU A 56 -13.29 7.51 3.89
N LEU A 57 -12.63 8.35 3.09
CA LEU A 57 -12.29 8.05 1.71
C LEU A 57 -11.32 6.86 1.60
N LEU A 58 -10.26 6.84 2.41
CA LEU A 58 -9.31 5.73 2.45
C LEU A 58 -9.99 4.42 2.88
N ARG A 59 -10.86 4.45 3.90
CA ARG A 59 -11.63 3.27 4.33
C ARG A 59 -12.48 2.72 3.20
N THR A 60 -13.17 3.58 2.48
CA THR A 60 -14.01 3.19 1.35
C THR A 60 -13.18 2.55 0.24
N LEU A 61 -12.11 3.22 -0.17
CA LEU A 61 -11.26 2.76 -1.28
C LEU A 61 -10.53 1.45 -0.96
N CYS A 62 -9.98 1.31 0.24
CA CYS A 62 -9.27 0.08 0.63
C CYS A 62 -10.20 -1.11 0.89
N ASP A 63 -11.51 -0.90 1.13
CA ASP A 63 -12.47 -2.01 1.22
C ASP A 63 -12.90 -2.54 -0.15
N LEU A 64 -12.85 -1.72 -1.20
CA LEU A 64 -13.14 -2.16 -2.56
C LEU A 64 -12.06 -3.15 -3.03
N PRO A 65 -12.45 -4.36 -3.50
CA PRO A 65 -11.49 -5.27 -4.10
C PRO A 65 -11.04 -4.75 -5.47
N GLY A 66 -9.76 -4.86 -5.75
CA GLY A 66 -9.19 -4.48 -7.04
C GLY A 66 -7.91 -5.26 -7.30
N PRO A 67 -7.96 -6.61 -7.34
CA PRO A 67 -6.79 -7.39 -7.68
C PRO A 67 -6.31 -7.02 -9.08
N THR A 68 -5.01 -6.99 -9.29
CA THR A 68 -4.39 -6.66 -10.58
C THR A 68 -5.07 -7.36 -11.74
N GLY A 69 -5.57 -6.60 -12.72
CA GLY A 69 -6.33 -7.08 -13.88
C GLY A 69 -7.84 -7.26 -13.62
N GLN A 70 -8.35 -6.89 -12.45
CA GLN A 70 -9.78 -6.87 -12.10
C GLN A 70 -10.08 -5.66 -11.19
N GLU A 71 -9.75 -4.46 -11.65
CA GLU A 71 -9.82 -3.21 -10.89
C GLU A 71 -11.19 -2.51 -11.03
N GLU A 72 -12.17 -3.15 -11.67
CA GLU A 72 -13.46 -2.53 -12.02
C GLU A 72 -14.19 -1.97 -10.82
N ALA A 73 -14.16 -2.65 -9.67
CA ALA A 73 -14.87 -2.16 -8.47
C ALA A 73 -14.36 -0.78 -8.04
N VAL A 74 -13.04 -0.55 -8.15
CA VAL A 74 -12.39 0.72 -7.80
C VAL A 74 -12.65 1.76 -8.88
N THR A 75 -12.34 1.41 -10.13
CA THR A 75 -12.46 2.36 -11.25
C THR A 75 -13.90 2.78 -11.49
N ASP A 76 -14.89 1.89 -11.27
CA ASP A 76 -16.31 2.23 -11.37
C ASP A 76 -16.78 3.12 -10.20
N TRP A 77 -16.24 2.90 -8.99
CA TRP A 77 -16.52 3.77 -7.86
C TRP A 77 -15.97 5.18 -8.12
N VAL A 78 -14.73 5.28 -8.58
CA VAL A 78 -14.11 6.58 -8.89
C VAL A 78 -14.78 7.25 -10.09
N ALA A 79 -15.22 6.49 -11.10
CA ALA A 79 -15.95 7.06 -12.23
C ALA A 79 -17.21 7.81 -11.77
N ARG A 80 -17.98 7.24 -10.80
CA ARG A 80 -19.13 7.91 -10.19
C ARG A 80 -18.71 9.17 -9.41
N GLU A 81 -17.62 9.11 -8.67
CA GLU A 81 -17.08 10.29 -7.98
C GLU A 81 -16.68 11.41 -8.95
N TRP A 82 -16.22 11.05 -10.14
CA TRP A 82 -15.78 12.03 -11.14
C TRP A 82 -16.90 12.59 -12.04
N GLU A 83 -18.12 12.04 -11.95
CA GLU A 83 -19.26 12.55 -12.72
C GLU A 83 -19.48 14.05 -12.51
N GLY A 84 -19.63 14.81 -13.61
CA GLY A 84 -19.86 16.24 -13.60
C GLY A 84 -18.63 17.12 -13.29
N ARG A 85 -17.43 16.54 -13.11
CA ARG A 85 -16.20 17.31 -12.83
C ARG A 85 -15.35 17.55 -14.08
N GLY A 86 -15.58 16.83 -15.15
CA GLY A 86 -14.87 16.91 -16.43
C GLY A 86 -15.29 15.81 -17.38
N GLU A 87 -14.51 15.56 -18.41
CA GLU A 87 -14.72 14.46 -19.33
C GLU A 87 -14.09 13.18 -18.77
N VAL A 88 -14.91 12.19 -18.51
CA VAL A 88 -14.47 10.88 -18.00
C VAL A 88 -14.39 9.90 -19.16
N THR A 89 -13.24 9.27 -19.36
CA THR A 89 -13.01 8.25 -20.41
C THR A 89 -12.36 7.01 -19.84
N ARG A 90 -12.63 5.85 -20.44
CA ARG A 90 -11.99 4.58 -20.09
C ARG A 90 -11.19 4.06 -21.28
N THR A 91 -9.95 3.69 -21.07
CA THR A 91 -9.10 3.13 -22.11
C THR A 91 -9.39 1.63 -22.32
N ALA A 92 -8.91 1.09 -23.44
CA ALA A 92 -9.11 -0.33 -23.77
C ALA A 92 -8.45 -1.31 -22.76
N VAL A 93 -7.41 -0.87 -22.03
CA VAL A 93 -6.76 -1.69 -20.99
C VAL A 93 -7.42 -1.51 -19.61
N GLY A 94 -8.38 -0.59 -19.47
CA GLY A 94 -9.13 -0.38 -18.23
C GLY A 94 -8.78 0.90 -17.46
N ASN A 95 -7.75 1.67 -17.84
CA ASN A 95 -7.47 2.95 -17.18
C ASN A 95 -8.68 3.87 -17.21
N LEU A 96 -8.92 4.60 -16.12
CA LEU A 96 -9.94 5.64 -16.03
C LEU A 96 -9.28 7.01 -16.06
N LEU A 97 -9.71 7.88 -16.95
CA LEU A 97 -9.16 9.23 -17.12
C LEU A 97 -10.25 10.27 -16.86
N LEU A 98 -9.93 11.31 -16.09
CA LEU A 98 -10.73 12.53 -15.95
C LEU A 98 -9.95 13.69 -16.56
N HIS A 99 -10.47 14.26 -17.63
CA HIS A 99 -9.93 15.48 -18.23
C HIS A 99 -10.66 16.72 -17.73
N MET A 100 -9.92 17.65 -17.16
CA MET A 100 -10.35 18.94 -16.66
C MET A 100 -9.61 20.03 -17.44
N PRO A 101 -10.25 20.67 -18.46
CA PRO A 101 -9.59 21.59 -19.35
C PRO A 101 -9.17 22.88 -18.62
N GLY A 102 -7.99 23.38 -18.96
CA GLY A 102 -7.43 24.63 -18.50
C GLY A 102 -6.57 25.29 -19.58
N PRO A 103 -6.16 26.55 -19.36
CA PRO A 103 -5.45 27.34 -20.39
C PRO A 103 -3.95 27.05 -20.54
N GLY A 104 -3.36 26.32 -19.57
CA GLY A 104 -1.92 26.11 -19.48
C GLY A 104 -1.45 24.78 -20.10
N PRO A 105 -0.19 24.40 -19.80
CA PRO A 105 0.38 23.13 -20.23
C PRO A 105 -0.46 21.93 -19.82
N ARG A 106 -0.33 20.85 -20.59
CA ARG A 106 -1.05 19.56 -20.36
C ARG A 106 -0.31 18.77 -19.29
N VAL A 107 -0.98 18.55 -18.18
CA VAL A 107 -0.44 17.85 -17.01
C VAL A 107 -1.19 16.55 -16.78
N LEU A 108 -0.44 15.46 -16.66
CA LEU A 108 -0.95 14.17 -16.21
C LEU A 108 -0.64 14.00 -14.72
N LEU A 109 -1.63 13.62 -13.92
CA LEU A 109 -1.43 13.04 -12.58
C LEU A 109 -1.98 11.62 -12.59
N ALA A 110 -1.19 10.64 -12.19
CA ALA A 110 -1.61 9.25 -12.21
C ALA A 110 -1.31 8.55 -10.89
N ALA A 111 -2.20 7.62 -10.52
CA ALA A 111 -2.09 6.70 -9.39
C ALA A 111 -2.66 5.34 -9.81
N HIS A 112 -2.14 4.23 -9.25
CA HIS A 112 -2.65 2.94 -9.66
C HIS A 112 -3.84 2.45 -8.82
N ALA A 113 -4.74 1.73 -9.48
CA ALA A 113 -5.99 1.25 -8.89
C ALA A 113 -5.89 -0.19 -8.37
N ASP A 114 -4.92 -0.96 -8.83
CA ASP A 114 -4.76 -2.35 -8.42
C ASP A 114 -4.16 -2.50 -7.02
N GLU A 115 -4.31 -3.68 -6.49
CA GLU A 115 -3.73 -4.11 -5.22
C GLU A 115 -3.20 -5.54 -5.37
N LEU A 116 -2.22 -5.87 -4.53
CA LEU A 116 -1.66 -7.21 -4.45
C LEU A 116 -2.71 -8.26 -4.12
N SER A 117 -2.62 -9.41 -4.77
CA SER A 117 -3.63 -10.44 -4.71
C SER A 117 -3.05 -11.85 -4.86
N LEU A 118 -3.89 -12.84 -4.65
CA LEU A 118 -3.58 -14.21 -4.99
C LEU A 118 -4.53 -14.73 -6.07
N ILE A 119 -4.06 -15.72 -6.82
CA ILE A 119 -4.84 -16.37 -7.87
C ILE A 119 -4.89 -17.88 -7.63
N VAL A 120 -6.07 -18.48 -7.78
CA VAL A 120 -6.25 -19.95 -7.68
C VAL A 120 -5.53 -20.63 -8.82
N ARG A 121 -4.53 -21.44 -8.49
CA ARG A 121 -3.78 -22.29 -9.42
C ARG A 121 -4.45 -23.65 -9.62
N SER A 122 -4.96 -24.26 -8.54
CA SER A 122 -5.70 -25.52 -8.57
C SER A 122 -6.55 -25.68 -7.31
N ILE A 123 -7.55 -26.58 -7.37
CA ILE A 123 -8.41 -26.95 -6.27
C ILE A 123 -8.16 -28.44 -5.97
N THR A 124 -7.89 -28.78 -4.71
CA THR A 124 -7.70 -30.18 -4.30
C THR A 124 -9.02 -30.93 -4.28
N ALA A 125 -8.97 -32.27 -4.24
CA ALA A 125 -10.17 -33.10 -4.11
C ALA A 125 -10.98 -32.80 -2.83
N ASP A 126 -10.31 -32.33 -1.77
CA ASP A 126 -10.92 -31.96 -0.49
C ASP A 126 -11.36 -30.48 -0.43
N GLY A 127 -11.21 -29.72 -1.53
CA GLY A 127 -11.69 -28.34 -1.64
C GLY A 127 -10.69 -27.25 -1.25
N PHE A 128 -9.46 -27.58 -0.84
CA PHE A 128 -8.44 -26.56 -0.56
C PHE A 128 -7.95 -25.91 -1.86
N LEU A 129 -7.72 -24.59 -1.81
CA LEU A 129 -7.23 -23.84 -2.95
C LEU A 129 -5.72 -23.71 -2.90
N ARG A 130 -5.03 -24.20 -3.94
CA ARG A 130 -3.62 -23.91 -4.18
C ARG A 130 -3.51 -22.60 -4.93
N VAL A 131 -2.66 -21.71 -4.47
CA VAL A 131 -2.58 -20.33 -4.95
C VAL A 131 -1.16 -19.93 -5.35
N LEU A 132 -1.09 -18.89 -6.15
CA LEU A 132 0.14 -18.16 -6.48
C LEU A 132 -0.14 -16.64 -6.32
N PRO A 133 0.90 -15.79 -6.25
CA PRO A 133 0.74 -14.35 -6.42
C PRO A 133 0.05 -14.04 -7.74
N GLY A 134 -0.82 -13.06 -7.75
CA GLY A 134 -1.43 -12.53 -8.96
C GLY A 134 -0.49 -11.63 -9.75
N GLU A 135 0.53 -11.14 -9.08
CA GLU A 135 1.52 -10.16 -9.51
C GLU A 135 2.94 -10.79 -9.53
N ARG A 136 3.96 -9.95 -9.68
CA ARG A 136 5.34 -10.41 -9.51
C ARG A 136 5.57 -10.80 -8.05
N ASP A 137 6.43 -11.82 -7.82
CA ASP A 137 6.71 -12.34 -6.48
C ASP A 137 7.56 -11.35 -5.67
N THR A 138 6.89 -10.36 -5.08
CA THR A 138 7.48 -9.33 -4.20
C THR A 138 7.10 -9.52 -2.73
N PHE A 139 6.49 -10.65 -2.40
CA PHE A 139 5.92 -10.91 -1.08
C PHE A 139 6.89 -11.55 -0.10
N SER A 140 6.65 -11.28 1.18
CA SER A 140 7.24 -12.03 2.28
C SER A 140 6.25 -13.10 2.79
N PHE A 141 6.58 -14.39 2.70
CA PHE A 141 5.72 -15.50 3.14
C PHE A 141 5.13 -15.35 4.54
N PRO A 142 5.85 -14.81 5.57
CA PRO A 142 5.25 -14.60 6.88
C PRO A 142 4.00 -13.72 6.89
N TYR A 143 3.81 -12.86 5.90
CA TYR A 143 2.66 -11.96 5.82
C TYR A 143 1.37 -12.65 5.33
N PHE A 144 1.42 -13.91 4.94
CA PHE A 144 0.25 -14.64 4.44
C PHE A 144 -0.37 -15.56 5.48
N ILE A 145 0.45 -16.26 6.26
CA ILE A 145 0.00 -17.34 7.14
C ILE A 145 -0.90 -16.80 8.25
N GLY A 146 -2.10 -17.38 8.37
CA GLY A 146 -3.09 -17.01 9.37
C GLY A 146 -3.95 -15.81 9.00
N HIS A 147 -3.67 -15.13 7.88
CA HIS A 147 -4.52 -14.03 7.41
C HIS A 147 -5.76 -14.55 6.69
N ARG A 148 -6.83 -13.75 6.80
CA ARG A 148 -8.06 -13.97 6.05
C ARG A 148 -7.97 -13.32 4.68
N PHE A 149 -8.65 -13.95 3.73
CA PHE A 149 -8.78 -13.50 2.36
C PHE A 149 -10.25 -13.44 1.97
N ARG A 150 -10.58 -12.50 1.12
CA ARG A 150 -11.84 -12.40 0.40
C ARG A 150 -11.65 -13.05 -0.95
N VAL A 151 -12.19 -14.27 -1.14
CA VAL A 151 -12.14 -15.03 -2.39
C VAL A 151 -13.25 -14.48 -3.30
N LEU A 152 -12.89 -13.97 -4.47
CA LEU A 152 -13.81 -13.29 -5.39
C LEU A 152 -14.45 -14.32 -6.34
N ALA A 153 -15.31 -15.18 -5.80
CA ALA A 153 -16.02 -16.19 -6.55
C ALA A 153 -17.16 -15.60 -7.40
N GLU A 154 -17.54 -16.24 -8.49
CA GLU A 154 -18.61 -15.79 -9.39
C GLU A 154 -19.97 -15.66 -8.68
N GLY A 155 -20.24 -16.50 -7.68
CA GLY A 155 -21.44 -16.44 -6.84
C GLY A 155 -21.43 -15.34 -5.79
N GLY A 156 -20.34 -14.58 -5.67
CA GLY A 156 -20.12 -13.54 -4.68
C GLY A 156 -18.89 -13.83 -3.81
N PRO A 157 -18.38 -12.83 -3.07
CA PRO A 157 -17.18 -12.98 -2.27
C PRO A 157 -17.39 -13.94 -1.09
N LEU A 158 -16.40 -14.81 -0.84
CA LEU A 158 -16.37 -15.77 0.25
C LEU A 158 -15.12 -15.58 1.13
N PRO A 159 -15.23 -15.82 2.44
CA PRO A 159 -14.06 -15.82 3.31
C PRO A 159 -13.18 -17.05 3.08
N GLY A 160 -11.87 -16.86 3.15
CA GLY A 160 -10.89 -17.93 3.19
C GLY A 160 -9.76 -17.60 4.16
N VAL A 161 -9.05 -18.59 4.62
CA VAL A 161 -7.88 -18.40 5.48
C VAL A 161 -6.64 -19.05 4.88
N MET A 162 -5.54 -18.31 4.83
CA MET A 162 -4.26 -18.87 4.43
C MET A 162 -3.68 -19.72 5.54
N ALA A 163 -3.40 -20.98 5.24
CA ALA A 163 -2.86 -21.93 6.17
C ALA A 163 -1.64 -22.69 5.62
N THR A 164 -0.93 -23.32 6.51
CA THR A 164 0.14 -24.28 6.24
C THR A 164 0.03 -25.43 7.24
N THR A 165 0.83 -26.47 7.06
CA THR A 165 0.85 -27.61 8.00
C THR A 165 1.25 -27.15 9.41
N THR A 166 0.44 -27.48 10.41
CA THR A 166 0.74 -27.19 11.82
C THR A 166 2.02 -27.91 12.28
N GLY A 167 2.79 -27.28 13.17
CA GLY A 167 4.05 -27.83 13.69
C GLY A 167 3.91 -29.22 14.31
N HIS A 168 2.73 -29.55 14.86
CA HIS A 168 2.45 -30.89 15.43
C HIS A 168 2.30 -31.99 14.38
N ALA A 169 1.94 -31.65 13.16
CA ALA A 169 1.74 -32.60 12.05
C ALA A 169 2.95 -32.68 11.10
N LEU A 170 4.00 -31.88 11.33
CA LEU A 170 5.21 -31.90 10.50
C LEU A 170 6.02 -33.18 10.76
N THR A 171 6.51 -33.78 9.67
CA THR A 171 7.56 -34.82 9.76
C THR A 171 8.89 -34.19 10.20
N PRO A 172 9.86 -34.98 10.71
CA PRO A 172 11.20 -34.47 11.05
C PRO A 172 11.83 -33.65 9.92
N ASP A 173 11.82 -34.17 8.69
CA ASP A 173 12.39 -33.49 7.50
C ASP A 173 11.68 -32.16 7.18
N GLN A 174 10.37 -32.07 7.44
CA GLN A 174 9.61 -30.83 7.25
C GLN A 174 9.93 -29.79 8.32
N ARG A 175 10.23 -30.22 9.56
CA ARG A 175 10.63 -29.31 10.66
C ARG A 175 11.98 -28.68 10.41
N ASP A 176 12.88 -29.42 9.75
CA ASP A 176 14.23 -28.93 9.41
C ASP A 176 14.26 -27.96 8.21
N ARG A 177 13.13 -27.81 7.51
CA ARG A 177 13.00 -26.82 6.44
C ARG A 177 13.04 -25.41 6.99
N THR A 178 14.03 -24.63 6.56
CA THR A 178 14.19 -23.23 6.97
C THR A 178 13.36 -22.24 6.16
N LYS A 179 12.77 -22.66 5.04
CA LYS A 179 12.00 -21.79 4.14
C LYS A 179 10.71 -22.48 3.68
N LEU A 180 9.61 -21.74 3.78
CA LEU A 180 8.34 -22.11 3.16
C LEU A 180 8.33 -21.67 1.69
N GLY A 181 7.62 -22.43 0.84
CA GLY A 181 7.31 -22.08 -0.53
C GLY A 181 5.81 -22.08 -0.78
N TRP A 182 5.39 -21.64 -1.97
CA TRP A 182 3.96 -21.61 -2.33
C TRP A 182 3.30 -22.98 -2.28
N ASP A 183 4.03 -24.05 -2.50
CA ASP A 183 3.51 -25.42 -2.39
C ASP A 183 3.28 -25.88 -0.93
N ASP A 184 3.77 -25.14 0.06
CA ASP A 184 3.50 -25.41 1.48
C ASP A 184 2.25 -24.66 1.99
N LEU A 185 1.69 -23.74 1.18
CA LEU A 185 0.55 -22.89 1.52
C LEU A 185 -0.71 -23.32 0.78
N PHE A 186 -1.85 -23.05 1.38
CA PHE A 186 -3.17 -23.24 0.78
C PHE A 186 -4.20 -22.32 1.43
N ILE A 187 -5.29 -22.03 0.71
CA ILE A 187 -6.46 -21.34 1.28
C ILE A 187 -7.50 -22.40 1.62
N ASP A 188 -7.96 -22.35 2.85
CA ASP A 188 -9.11 -23.10 3.34
C ASP A 188 -10.34 -22.17 3.27
N VAL A 189 -11.34 -22.61 2.53
CA VAL A 189 -12.64 -21.93 2.37
C VAL A 189 -13.77 -22.68 3.08
N GLY A 190 -13.47 -23.80 3.75
CA GLY A 190 -14.42 -24.63 4.47
C GLY A 190 -15.44 -25.35 3.57
N LEU A 191 -15.14 -25.52 2.30
CA LEU A 191 -16.02 -26.14 1.28
C LEU A 191 -15.37 -27.40 0.71
N THR A 192 -16.19 -28.35 0.31
CA THR A 192 -15.75 -29.47 -0.56
C THR A 192 -15.45 -28.94 -1.96
N ALA A 193 -14.75 -29.73 -2.77
CA ALA A 193 -14.48 -29.35 -4.16
C ALA A 193 -15.76 -29.11 -4.99
N ALA A 194 -16.82 -29.86 -4.73
CA ALA A 194 -18.12 -29.68 -5.40
C ALA A 194 -18.79 -28.35 -5.00
N GLU A 195 -18.85 -28.08 -3.70
CA GLU A 195 -19.41 -26.82 -3.16
C GLU A 195 -18.59 -25.60 -3.62
N ALA A 196 -17.27 -25.71 -3.65
CA ALA A 196 -16.41 -24.65 -4.20
C ALA A 196 -16.71 -24.37 -5.67
N ALA A 197 -16.93 -25.43 -6.48
CA ALA A 197 -17.32 -25.29 -7.86
C ALA A 197 -18.73 -24.68 -8.03
N GLU A 198 -19.69 -25.05 -7.17
CA GLU A 198 -21.04 -24.46 -7.14
C GLU A 198 -21.00 -22.96 -6.75
N ALA A 199 -20.14 -22.60 -5.81
CA ALA A 199 -19.91 -21.20 -5.42
C ALA A 199 -19.22 -20.37 -6.52
N GLY A 200 -18.76 -21.02 -7.60
CA GLY A 200 -18.09 -20.34 -8.70
C GLY A 200 -16.60 -20.11 -8.49
N ILE A 201 -15.97 -20.87 -7.57
CA ILE A 201 -14.50 -20.87 -7.43
C ILE A 201 -13.90 -21.75 -8.54
N ARG A 202 -12.95 -21.19 -9.29
CA ARG A 202 -12.28 -21.84 -10.44
C ARG A 202 -10.79 -21.54 -10.43
N VAL A 203 -10.04 -22.25 -11.27
CA VAL A 203 -8.67 -21.81 -11.63
C VAL A 203 -8.76 -20.42 -12.23
N GLY A 204 -7.95 -19.48 -11.70
CA GLY A 204 -8.00 -18.08 -12.08
C GLY A 204 -8.85 -17.19 -11.14
N THR A 205 -9.66 -17.76 -10.24
CA THR A 205 -10.35 -16.95 -9.21
C THR A 205 -9.35 -16.17 -8.39
N ARG A 206 -9.58 -14.86 -8.27
CA ARG A 206 -8.72 -13.94 -7.51
C ARG A 206 -9.15 -13.85 -6.06
N MET A 207 -8.25 -13.41 -5.21
CA MET A 207 -8.54 -13.12 -3.82
C MET A 207 -7.62 -12.02 -3.30
N VAL A 208 -8.17 -11.19 -2.44
CA VAL A 208 -7.45 -10.09 -1.78
C VAL A 208 -7.47 -10.30 -0.27
N TRP A 209 -6.57 -9.65 0.47
CA TRP A 209 -6.67 -9.66 1.93
C TRP A 209 -8.01 -9.09 2.39
N ASP A 210 -8.54 -9.62 3.50
CA ASP A 210 -9.85 -9.22 4.03
C ASP A 210 -9.81 -8.29 5.28
N PRO A 211 -8.69 -7.95 5.89
CA PRO A 211 -8.72 -7.03 7.02
C PRO A 211 -9.16 -5.63 6.56
N GLY A 212 -10.24 -5.13 7.14
CA GLY A 212 -10.62 -3.73 7.00
C GLY A 212 -9.60 -2.78 7.65
N ILE A 213 -9.67 -1.50 7.29
CA ILE A 213 -8.83 -0.48 7.90
C ILE A 213 -9.15 -0.32 9.37
N GLN A 214 -8.11 -0.28 10.21
CA GLN A 214 -8.18 0.02 11.63
C GLN A 214 -7.36 1.27 11.96
N ARG A 215 -7.83 2.03 12.94
CA ARG A 215 -7.04 3.13 13.51
C ARG A 215 -6.14 2.59 14.62
N VAL A 216 -4.83 2.83 14.49
CA VAL A 216 -3.82 2.48 15.48
C VAL A 216 -3.13 3.77 15.93
N GLY A 217 -3.60 4.35 17.03
CA GLY A 217 -3.18 5.69 17.43
C GLY A 217 -3.56 6.74 16.38
N ARG A 218 -2.58 7.44 15.82
CA ARG A 218 -2.80 8.42 14.74
C ARG A 218 -2.80 7.81 13.35
N LEU A 219 -2.41 6.54 13.20
CA LEU A 219 -2.24 5.88 11.92
C LEU A 219 -3.51 5.14 11.50
N LEU A 220 -3.71 5.02 10.21
CA LEU A 220 -4.62 4.08 9.59
C LEU A 220 -3.81 2.87 9.14
N VAL A 221 -4.30 1.67 9.47
CA VAL A 221 -3.62 0.40 9.20
C VAL A 221 -4.58 -0.54 8.49
N GLY A 222 -4.18 -1.06 7.35
CA GLY A 222 -4.98 -1.99 6.56
C GLY A 222 -4.30 -2.41 5.26
N LYS A 223 -5.03 -3.10 4.41
CA LYS A 223 -4.57 -3.52 3.07
C LYS A 223 -4.65 -2.38 2.06
N ALA A 224 -3.95 -2.53 0.96
CA ALA A 224 -4.12 -1.74 -0.26
C ALA A 224 -3.96 -0.22 -0.08
N MET A 225 -3.24 0.25 0.95
CA MET A 225 -2.84 1.66 1.02
C MET A 225 -1.95 1.99 -0.18
N ASP A 226 -1.17 1.03 -0.64
CA ASP A 226 -0.51 0.94 -1.91
C ASP A 226 -1.53 0.51 -3.00
N ASP A 227 -2.00 1.35 -3.94
CA ASP A 227 -1.82 2.81 -3.95
C ASP A 227 -3.18 3.53 -3.79
N ARG A 228 -4.07 3.01 -2.91
CA ARG A 228 -5.36 3.68 -2.64
C ARG A 228 -5.18 5.06 -1.99
N LEU A 229 -4.00 5.33 -1.41
CA LEU A 229 -3.68 6.69 -0.97
C LEU A 229 -3.54 7.66 -2.15
N GLY A 230 -2.91 7.24 -3.25
CA GLY A 230 -2.85 8.02 -4.49
C GLY A 230 -4.21 8.15 -5.16
N VAL A 231 -5.02 7.08 -5.18
CA VAL A 231 -6.41 7.14 -5.66
C VAL A 231 -7.23 8.14 -4.82
N ALA A 232 -7.12 8.12 -3.49
CA ALA A 232 -7.79 9.07 -2.60
C ALA A 232 -7.36 10.50 -2.87
N LEU A 233 -6.06 10.71 -3.07
CA LEU A 233 -5.52 12.02 -3.47
C LEU A 233 -6.16 12.52 -4.76
N LEU A 234 -6.21 11.70 -5.82
CA LEU A 234 -6.80 12.10 -7.10
C LEU A 234 -8.30 12.42 -6.98
N VAL A 235 -9.05 11.62 -6.20
CA VAL A 235 -10.48 11.88 -5.95
C VAL A 235 -10.66 13.22 -5.23
N GLU A 236 -9.96 13.47 -4.14
CA GLU A 236 -10.08 14.72 -3.39
C GLU A 236 -9.59 15.92 -4.21
N LEU A 237 -8.47 15.77 -4.93
CA LEU A 237 -7.96 16.81 -5.82
C LEU A 237 -8.98 17.17 -6.91
N SER A 238 -9.69 16.19 -7.49
CA SER A 238 -10.74 16.43 -8.48
C SER A 238 -11.87 17.31 -7.92
N ARG A 239 -12.24 17.11 -6.64
CA ARG A 239 -13.26 17.94 -5.95
C ARG A 239 -12.78 19.38 -5.82
N ARG A 240 -11.54 19.59 -5.42
CA ARG A 240 -10.96 20.93 -5.22
C ARG A 240 -10.76 21.66 -6.54
N LEU A 241 -10.27 20.99 -7.57
CA LEU A 241 -10.08 21.58 -8.90
C LEU A 241 -11.41 21.92 -9.58
N ALA A 242 -12.48 21.14 -9.38
CA ALA A 242 -13.81 21.49 -9.87
C ALA A 242 -14.33 22.81 -9.26
N ALA A 243 -13.99 23.07 -7.99
CA ALA A 243 -14.36 24.31 -7.31
C ALA A 243 -13.49 25.52 -7.70
N LYS A 244 -12.16 25.32 -7.93
CA LYS A 244 -11.19 26.41 -8.13
C LYS A 244 -10.70 26.58 -9.56
N LYS A 245 -11.07 25.74 -10.50
CA LYS A 245 -10.61 25.69 -11.90
C LYS A 245 -9.07 25.68 -12.04
N PRO A 246 -8.49 24.65 -12.62
CA PRO A 246 -7.05 24.57 -12.81
C PRO A 246 -6.55 25.61 -13.82
N ARG A 247 -5.30 26.06 -13.65
CA ARG A 247 -4.58 26.90 -14.62
C ARG A 247 -3.87 26.07 -15.68
N PHE A 248 -3.78 24.77 -15.48
CA PHE A 248 -3.22 23.78 -16.40
C PHE A 248 -4.34 23.00 -17.08
N ASP A 249 -4.06 22.39 -18.23
CA ASP A 249 -4.92 21.39 -18.86
C ASP A 249 -4.66 20.05 -18.19
N VAL A 250 -5.50 19.70 -17.19
CA VAL A 250 -5.24 18.59 -16.25
C VAL A 250 -5.92 17.33 -16.72
N THR A 251 -5.20 16.22 -16.67
CA THR A 251 -5.77 14.87 -16.76
C THR A 251 -5.38 14.09 -15.49
N LEU A 252 -6.38 13.65 -14.73
CA LEU A 252 -6.20 12.69 -13.65
C LEU A 252 -6.41 11.28 -14.22
N ALA A 253 -5.53 10.34 -13.89
CA ALA A 253 -5.57 8.98 -14.41
C ALA A 253 -5.50 7.96 -13.28
N LEU A 254 -6.48 7.04 -13.21
CA LEU A 254 -6.28 5.78 -12.51
C LEU A 254 -5.68 4.80 -13.51
N THR A 255 -4.47 4.37 -13.26
CA THR A 255 -3.81 3.30 -14.01
C THR A 255 -4.18 1.94 -13.45
N VAL A 256 -4.11 0.91 -14.26
CA VAL A 256 -4.39 -0.47 -13.90
C VAL A 256 -3.17 -1.35 -14.14
N GLN A 257 -3.08 -2.47 -13.43
CA GLN A 257 -2.02 -3.47 -13.60
C GLN A 257 -0.61 -2.88 -13.41
N GLU A 258 -0.43 -2.00 -12.42
CA GLU A 258 0.88 -1.49 -12.05
C GLU A 258 1.77 -2.64 -11.56
N GLU A 259 1.26 -3.41 -10.62
CA GLU A 259 1.93 -4.44 -9.84
C GLU A 259 2.46 -5.62 -10.68
N ILE A 260 1.99 -5.77 -11.93
CA ILE A 260 2.48 -6.81 -12.83
C ILE A 260 3.36 -6.26 -13.97
N GLY A 261 3.63 -4.97 -13.96
CA GLY A 261 4.56 -4.35 -14.93
C GLY A 261 4.07 -3.06 -15.54
N MET A 262 3.28 -2.26 -14.80
CA MET A 262 2.92 -0.88 -15.15
C MET A 262 2.19 -0.79 -16.52
N VAL A 263 1.30 -1.76 -16.78
CA VAL A 263 0.63 -1.91 -18.08
C VAL A 263 -0.23 -0.69 -18.40
N GLY A 264 -0.96 -0.19 -17.39
CA GLY A 264 -1.81 0.99 -17.52
C GLY A 264 -1.02 2.23 -17.88
N ALA A 265 0.05 2.54 -17.16
CA ALA A 265 0.91 3.70 -17.45
C ALA A 265 1.55 3.62 -18.83
N SER A 266 2.01 2.44 -19.23
CA SER A 266 2.53 2.21 -20.59
C SER A 266 1.49 2.53 -21.66
N SER A 267 0.22 2.23 -21.40
CA SER A 267 -0.90 2.53 -22.30
C SER A 267 -1.21 4.03 -22.35
N VAL A 268 -1.23 4.71 -21.21
CA VAL A 268 -1.44 6.17 -21.14
C VAL A 268 -0.34 6.91 -21.89
N ALA A 269 0.91 6.53 -21.67
CA ALA A 269 2.06 7.13 -22.32
C ALA A 269 2.04 7.02 -23.86
N ARG A 270 1.39 5.97 -24.40
CA ARG A 270 1.24 5.73 -25.86
C ARG A 270 -0.10 6.18 -26.43
N GLY A 271 -1.03 6.61 -25.63
CA GLY A 271 -2.45 6.78 -25.97
C GLY A 271 -2.80 7.95 -26.88
N GLY A 272 -1.82 8.58 -27.52
CA GLY A 272 -2.02 9.63 -28.52
C GLY A 272 -2.36 11.01 -27.98
N ARG A 273 -2.67 11.16 -26.68
CA ARG A 273 -2.69 12.46 -26.01
C ARG A 273 -1.28 12.75 -25.49
N GLU A 274 -0.69 13.79 -26.01
CA GLU A 274 0.60 14.27 -25.52
C GLU A 274 0.41 15.06 -24.22
N PHE A 275 1.29 14.81 -23.25
CA PHE A 275 1.39 15.58 -22.01
C PHE A 275 2.74 16.27 -21.95
N ASP A 276 2.75 17.49 -21.43
CA ASP A 276 3.98 18.27 -21.29
C ASP A 276 4.75 17.84 -20.05
N VAL A 277 4.04 17.49 -18.96
CA VAL A 277 4.61 16.93 -17.72
C VAL A 277 3.71 15.86 -17.13
N GLY A 278 4.32 14.93 -16.38
CA GLY A 278 3.62 13.87 -15.63
C GLY A 278 4.00 13.89 -14.15
N PHE A 279 3.00 13.71 -13.30
CA PHE A 279 3.20 13.41 -11.88
C PHE A 279 2.62 12.03 -11.60
N ILE A 280 3.43 11.17 -11.02
CA ILE A 280 2.96 9.91 -10.46
C ILE A 280 2.79 10.10 -8.97
N ILE A 281 1.66 9.67 -8.47
CA ILE A 281 1.42 9.51 -7.05
C ILE A 281 1.52 8.01 -6.79
N ASP A 282 2.34 7.65 -5.84
CA ASP A 282 2.56 6.28 -5.41
C ASP A 282 3.17 6.33 -4.02
N ASN A 283 3.27 5.24 -3.31
CA ASN A 283 3.74 5.27 -1.94
C ASN A 283 5.26 5.48 -1.79
N GLY A 284 5.68 6.13 -0.70
CA GLY A 284 7.08 6.28 -0.30
C GLY A 284 7.40 5.37 0.89
N LEU A 285 8.36 4.47 0.74
CA LEU A 285 8.74 3.57 1.83
C LEU A 285 9.28 4.36 3.02
N ALA A 286 8.60 4.34 4.16
CA ALA A 286 9.02 5.04 5.37
C ALA A 286 10.04 4.22 6.16
N GLY A 287 11.16 4.85 6.52
CA GLY A 287 12.26 4.21 7.25
C GLY A 287 12.18 4.33 8.76
N ASP A 288 11.14 4.98 9.31
CA ASP A 288 10.97 5.22 10.74
C ASP A 288 10.45 3.97 11.50
N ILE A 289 11.05 2.82 11.21
CA ILE A 289 10.82 1.54 11.89
C ILE A 289 12.13 0.97 12.46
N PRO A 290 12.09 0.19 13.56
CA PRO A 290 13.29 -0.20 14.30
C PRO A 290 14.36 -0.96 13.51
N THR A 291 13.96 -1.62 12.42
CA THR A 291 14.84 -2.50 11.61
C THR A 291 15.45 -1.81 10.40
N VAL A 292 15.11 -0.53 10.15
CA VAL A 292 15.64 0.26 9.03
C VAL A 292 16.55 1.36 9.57
N MET A 293 17.72 1.53 8.96
CA MET A 293 18.62 2.64 9.29
C MET A 293 18.14 3.92 8.58
N GLU A 294 17.99 5.00 9.32
CA GLU A 294 17.56 6.31 8.79
C GLU A 294 18.43 6.77 7.59
N ALA A 295 19.72 6.45 7.59
CA ALA A 295 20.61 6.77 6.48
C ALA A 295 20.25 6.07 5.16
N HIS A 296 19.49 4.98 5.19
CA HIS A 296 19.07 4.24 4.00
C HIS A 296 17.71 4.69 3.49
N VAL A 297 16.78 5.03 4.41
CA VAL A 297 15.42 5.49 4.10
C VAL A 297 15.05 6.60 5.07
N PRO A 298 15.32 7.87 4.71
CA PRO A 298 15.23 8.99 5.65
C PRO A 298 13.81 9.50 5.90
N ILE A 299 12.83 9.10 5.09
CA ILE A 299 11.45 9.60 5.22
C ILE A 299 10.69 8.92 6.35
N ARG A 300 9.70 9.62 6.89
CA ARG A 300 8.90 9.20 8.03
C ARG A 300 7.43 9.56 7.85
N LEU A 301 6.54 8.84 8.52
CA LEU A 301 5.12 9.18 8.61
C LEU A 301 4.92 10.53 9.32
N GLY A 302 4.01 11.34 8.82
CA GLY A 302 3.71 12.68 9.34
C GLY A 302 4.68 13.76 8.89
N GLY A 303 5.63 13.44 8.02
CA GLY A 303 6.61 14.37 7.45
C GLY A 303 6.18 15.00 6.12
N GLY A 304 4.98 14.70 5.63
CA GLY A 304 4.51 15.10 4.31
C GLY A 304 4.99 14.18 3.19
N PRO A 305 4.51 14.37 1.95
CA PRO A 305 4.90 13.54 0.81
C PRO A 305 6.38 13.72 0.48
N ALA A 306 7.00 12.66 -0.05
CA ALA A 306 8.36 12.71 -0.54
C ALA A 306 8.41 13.11 -2.02
N LEU A 307 9.34 13.98 -2.36
CA LEU A 307 9.74 14.27 -3.74
C LEU A 307 10.86 13.29 -4.10
N VAL A 308 10.57 12.36 -4.99
CA VAL A 308 11.49 11.27 -5.31
C VAL A 308 12.48 11.72 -6.40
N HIS A 309 13.78 11.68 -6.08
CA HIS A 309 14.83 12.05 -7.02
C HIS A 309 15.16 10.93 -8.01
N ARG A 310 15.07 9.69 -7.53
CA ARG A 310 15.41 8.48 -8.30
C ARG A 310 14.76 7.25 -7.70
N ASP A 311 14.30 6.33 -8.56
CA ASP A 311 14.00 4.95 -8.20
C ASP A 311 15.00 3.96 -8.85
N SER A 312 14.74 2.66 -8.84
CA SER A 312 15.61 1.66 -9.48
C SER A 312 15.64 1.76 -11.00
N SER A 313 14.68 2.44 -11.61
CA SER A 313 14.42 2.43 -13.05
C SER A 313 14.77 3.73 -13.77
N VAL A 314 14.56 4.89 -13.12
CA VAL A 314 14.71 6.21 -13.72
C VAL A 314 15.17 7.28 -12.73
N HIS A 315 15.68 8.39 -13.25
CA HIS A 315 15.84 9.66 -12.55
C HIS A 315 14.68 10.58 -12.88
N TYR A 316 14.12 11.22 -11.87
CA TYR A 316 13.00 12.14 -12.01
C TYR A 316 13.47 13.60 -12.26
N SER A 317 12.56 14.45 -12.71
CA SER A 317 12.84 15.83 -13.10
C SER A 317 13.26 16.70 -11.91
N ARG A 318 14.47 17.23 -11.99
CA ARG A 318 14.96 18.23 -11.02
C ARG A 318 14.19 19.55 -11.07
N ARG A 319 13.67 19.92 -12.25
CA ARG A 319 12.86 21.13 -12.42
C ARG A 319 11.54 21.00 -11.67
N LEU A 320 10.80 19.91 -11.89
CA LEU A 320 9.54 19.65 -11.20
C LEU A 320 9.71 19.52 -9.67
N ILE A 321 10.82 18.90 -9.21
CA ILE A 321 11.17 18.89 -7.78
C ILE A 321 11.33 20.31 -7.24
N ALA A 322 12.07 21.17 -7.94
CA ALA A 322 12.30 22.55 -7.51
C ALA A 322 10.99 23.37 -7.51
N GLU A 323 10.13 23.19 -8.51
CA GLU A 323 8.83 23.85 -8.59
C GLU A 323 7.90 23.44 -7.44
N LEU A 324 7.72 22.11 -7.18
CA LEU A 324 6.89 21.66 -6.08
C LEU A 324 7.46 22.07 -4.72
N ARG A 325 8.79 22.09 -4.57
CA ARG A 325 9.42 22.57 -3.33
C ARG A 325 9.13 24.05 -3.09
N ALA A 326 9.23 24.90 -4.13
CA ALA A 326 8.90 26.31 -4.00
C ALA A 326 7.43 26.53 -3.62
N VAL A 327 6.51 25.74 -4.17
CA VAL A 327 5.09 25.74 -3.76
C VAL A 327 4.94 25.29 -2.31
N ALA A 328 5.61 24.21 -1.92
CA ALA A 328 5.59 23.71 -0.56
C ALA A 328 6.07 24.74 0.46
N GLU A 329 7.19 25.41 0.19
CA GLU A 329 7.74 26.49 1.02
C GLU A 329 6.76 27.67 1.14
N LYS A 330 6.20 28.12 0.01
CA LYS A 330 5.23 29.24 -0.03
C LYS A 330 3.97 28.97 0.81
N HIS A 331 3.50 27.71 0.84
CA HIS A 331 2.26 27.32 1.50
C HIS A 331 2.47 26.59 2.83
N GLU A 332 3.71 26.56 3.35
CA GLU A 332 4.08 25.88 4.59
C GLU A 332 3.62 24.40 4.62
N ILE A 333 3.77 23.71 3.47
CA ILE A 333 3.44 22.29 3.34
C ILE A 333 4.73 21.49 3.56
N PRO A 334 4.76 20.56 4.53
CA PRO A 334 5.93 19.73 4.74
C PRO A 334 6.13 18.78 3.55
N VAL A 335 7.37 18.65 3.09
CA VAL A 335 7.80 17.70 2.07
C VAL A 335 9.13 17.09 2.47
N GLN A 336 9.40 15.88 1.98
CA GLN A 336 10.62 15.13 2.25
C GLN A 336 11.35 14.84 0.94
N ASP A 337 12.61 14.41 1.01
CA ASP A 337 13.38 13.96 -0.14
C ASP A 337 13.64 12.46 -0.08
N LEU A 338 13.56 11.77 -1.22
CA LEU A 338 13.72 10.33 -1.27
C LEU A 338 14.54 9.89 -2.49
N VAL A 339 15.44 8.95 -2.26
CA VAL A 339 16.14 8.16 -3.28
C VAL A 339 15.88 6.69 -2.97
N LEU A 340 15.28 5.97 -3.89
CA LEU A 340 14.94 4.56 -3.75
C LEU A 340 15.90 3.70 -4.57
N TYR A 341 16.20 2.49 -4.06
CA TYR A 341 17.13 1.57 -4.72
C TYR A 341 16.42 0.32 -5.27
N HIS A 342 15.49 -0.25 -4.51
CA HIS A 342 14.70 -1.44 -4.88
C HIS A 342 13.22 -1.09 -4.94
N TYR A 343 12.87 -0.20 -5.86
CA TYR A 343 11.52 0.29 -6.02
C TYR A 343 11.34 0.79 -7.46
N SER A 344 10.19 0.60 -8.04
CA SER A 344 9.85 1.13 -9.37
C SER A 344 8.36 1.44 -9.40
N SER A 345 7.96 2.43 -10.16
CA SER A 345 6.59 2.92 -10.25
C SER A 345 6.24 3.25 -11.71
N ASP A 346 4.99 3.54 -11.97
CA ASP A 346 4.44 3.97 -13.26
C ASP A 346 5.26 5.07 -13.96
N GLY A 347 5.95 5.90 -13.18
CA GLY A 347 6.83 6.96 -13.68
C GLY A 347 7.94 6.47 -14.61
N ALA A 348 8.40 5.24 -14.41
CA ALA A 348 9.40 4.64 -15.27
C ALA A 348 8.95 4.55 -16.74
N HIS A 349 7.67 4.26 -16.99
CA HIS A 349 7.13 4.18 -18.35
C HIS A 349 6.95 5.56 -18.97
N LEU A 350 6.51 6.56 -18.20
CA LEU A 350 6.36 7.94 -18.69
C LEU A 350 7.70 8.55 -19.09
N VAL A 351 8.72 8.43 -18.23
CA VAL A 351 10.08 8.92 -18.51
C VAL A 351 10.68 8.27 -19.76
N ARG A 352 10.52 6.95 -19.91
CA ARG A 352 11.02 6.21 -21.08
C ARG A 352 10.32 6.58 -22.39
N GLN A 353 9.11 7.12 -22.32
CA GLN A 353 8.41 7.67 -23.48
C GLN A 353 8.71 9.16 -23.73
N GLY A 354 9.64 9.74 -22.98
CA GLY A 354 10.11 11.11 -23.17
C GLY A 354 9.32 12.16 -22.41
N MET A 355 8.41 11.78 -21.52
CA MET A 355 7.65 12.71 -20.69
C MET A 355 8.49 13.16 -19.49
N GLU A 356 8.57 14.46 -19.26
CA GLU A 356 9.17 14.99 -18.04
C GLU A 356 8.29 14.63 -16.85
N THR A 357 8.81 13.85 -15.90
CA THR A 357 8.00 13.21 -14.88
C THR A 357 8.62 13.38 -13.49
N LEU A 358 7.76 13.43 -12.47
CA LEU A 358 8.13 13.38 -11.06
C LEU A 358 7.22 12.36 -10.32
N LEU A 359 7.82 11.54 -9.46
CA LEU A 359 7.12 10.73 -8.48
C LEU A 359 7.00 11.52 -7.17
N VAL A 360 5.76 11.70 -6.69
CA VAL A 360 5.42 12.30 -5.41
C VAL A 360 4.81 11.23 -4.53
N ALA A 361 5.47 10.92 -3.42
CA ALA A 361 5.24 9.70 -2.68
C ALA A 361 4.84 9.97 -1.21
N PRO A 362 3.54 9.94 -0.86
CA PRO A 362 3.13 9.92 0.53
C PRO A 362 3.74 8.72 1.27
N PRO A 363 4.29 8.92 2.49
CA PRO A 363 5.00 7.85 3.16
C PRO A 363 4.08 6.74 3.67
N ILE A 364 4.54 5.50 3.53
CA ILE A 364 3.88 4.28 4.00
C ILE A 364 4.86 3.39 4.76
N ARG A 365 4.40 2.70 5.81
CA ARG A 365 5.12 1.58 6.42
C ARG A 365 4.51 0.26 6.00
N TYR A 366 5.35 -0.77 5.94
CA TYR A 366 4.91 -2.16 5.72
C TYR A 366 4.20 -2.39 4.38
N SER A 367 4.57 -1.60 3.34
CA SER A 367 4.07 -1.81 1.97
C SER A 367 4.15 -3.28 1.56
N HIS A 368 3.23 -3.74 0.73
CA HIS A 368 3.06 -5.13 0.31
C HIS A 368 2.71 -6.08 1.47
N SER A 369 1.92 -5.59 2.43
CA SER A 369 1.41 -6.40 3.54
C SER A 369 -0.07 -6.13 3.80
N PRO A 370 -0.78 -7.01 4.56
CA PRO A 370 -2.18 -6.76 4.92
C PRO A 370 -2.37 -5.68 6.01
N PHE A 371 -1.29 -5.08 6.49
CA PHE A 371 -1.28 -4.10 7.59
C PHE A 371 -0.43 -2.88 7.28
N GLU A 372 -0.46 -2.43 6.04
CA GLU A 372 0.16 -1.17 5.62
C GLU A 372 -0.33 -0.01 6.47
N ALA A 373 0.59 0.85 6.88
CA ALA A 373 0.30 1.91 7.83
C ALA A 373 0.64 3.28 7.26
N VAL A 374 -0.33 4.21 7.34
CA VAL A 374 -0.20 5.58 6.84
C VAL A 374 -0.66 6.60 7.88
N ASP A 375 -0.13 7.80 7.78
CA ASP A 375 -0.69 8.98 8.46
C ASP A 375 -1.55 9.74 7.43
N PRO A 376 -2.88 9.83 7.57
CA PRO A 376 -3.74 10.46 6.57
C PRO A 376 -3.41 11.92 6.30
N ARG A 377 -2.70 12.59 7.23
CA ARG A 377 -2.24 13.97 7.02
C ARG A 377 -1.22 14.09 5.90
N ASP A 378 -0.42 13.05 5.64
CA ASP A 378 0.56 13.07 4.56
C ASP A 378 -0.13 13.08 3.18
N VAL A 379 -1.26 12.36 3.04
CA VAL A 379 -2.10 12.40 1.85
C VAL A 379 -2.73 13.80 1.68
N GLU A 380 -3.27 14.37 2.76
CA GLU A 380 -3.83 15.73 2.73
C GLU A 380 -2.77 16.78 2.37
N HIS A 381 -1.54 16.65 2.85
CA HIS A 381 -0.44 17.53 2.44
C HIS A 381 -0.13 17.42 0.95
N ALA A 382 -0.16 16.21 0.38
CA ALA A 382 0.03 16.02 -1.05
C ALA A 382 -1.13 16.61 -1.88
N VAL A 383 -2.39 16.46 -1.43
CA VAL A 383 -3.55 17.12 -2.06
C VAL A 383 -3.37 18.64 -2.08
N ARG A 384 -3.00 19.25 -0.93
CA ARG A 384 -2.77 20.70 -0.84
C ARG A 384 -1.64 21.17 -1.73
N LEU A 385 -0.58 20.38 -1.83
CA LEU A 385 0.58 20.68 -2.69
C LEU A 385 0.16 20.74 -4.17
N PHE A 386 -0.56 19.72 -4.65
CA PHE A 386 -1.03 19.70 -6.03
C PHE A 386 -2.14 20.73 -6.31
N GLU A 387 -3.05 20.97 -5.36
CA GLU A 387 -4.04 22.02 -5.48
C GLU A 387 -3.36 23.38 -5.69
N ALA A 388 -2.40 23.75 -4.85
CA ALA A 388 -1.67 25.01 -4.96
C ALA A 388 -0.86 25.08 -6.27
N TYR A 389 -0.15 24.01 -6.64
CA TYR A 389 0.61 23.94 -7.89
C TYR A 389 -0.29 24.18 -9.11
N LEU A 390 -1.42 23.46 -9.18
CA LEU A 390 -2.30 23.49 -10.36
C LEU A 390 -3.19 24.73 -10.45
N THR A 391 -3.42 25.45 -9.34
CA THR A 391 -4.32 26.63 -9.33
C THR A 391 -3.61 27.97 -9.22
N GLU A 392 -2.40 28.02 -8.65
CA GLU A 392 -1.71 29.26 -8.34
C GLU A 392 -0.41 29.47 -9.14
N THR A 393 0.27 28.41 -9.54
CA THR A 393 1.50 28.51 -10.32
C THR A 393 1.16 28.95 -11.75
N ALA A 394 1.75 30.04 -12.20
CA ALA A 394 1.67 30.41 -13.60
C ALA A 394 2.72 29.59 -14.35
N PRO A 395 2.35 28.81 -15.38
CA PRO A 395 3.33 28.21 -16.26
C PRO A 395 4.02 29.33 -17.02
N GLU A 396 5.36 29.37 -16.97
CA GLU A 396 6.18 30.17 -17.88
C GLU A 396 6.18 29.58 -19.28
#